data_df6f9a8801cda2617f53d8e89a2cce57
#
_entry.id   df6f9a8801cda2617f53d8e89a2cce57
#
_cell.length_a   1.000
_cell.length_b   1.000
_cell.length_c   1.000
_cell.angle_alpha   90.00
_cell.angle_beta   90.00
_cell.angle_gamma   90.00
#
_symmetry.space_group_name_H-M   'P 1'
#
loop_
_entity.id
_entity.type
_entity.pdbx_description
1 polymer ?
#
loop_
_entity_poly.entity_id
_entity_poly.type
_entity_poly.pdbx_seq_one_letter_code
_entity_poly.pdbx_strand_id
1 'polypeptide(L)'
;LSIRRQRQMCIRDRRRREIHKGDCGRILIAAGSKGMAGAAVLSARAAFRAGSGLVQVAIPVELFPIVQTGIPEATCLERDFSKIDLSRYDAAAIGPGFGKGEESVKFVKAIIENFMGPLVIDADGLNIVAEQCLFEVLRARKKGSTVITPHMGEAKRLLGENLSNRKEIIERLIKKTGAVTVLKGHETLVATEESQTYINTTGNPGMATAGSGDVLTGVITSLLGQRKPDGSRISAKEAALCGVYIHGRAGNLAAEAIGEYGLTAGDLAYYTAIAIKKILE
;
A
#
# COMPACT_ATOMS: atom_id res chain seq x y z
N LEU A 1 -1.28 16.24 -15.36
CA LEU A 1 -1.81 15.18 -16.25
C LEU A 1 -3.32 15.26 -16.27
N SER A 2 -3.96 15.35 -17.48
CA SER A 2 -5.42 15.39 -17.57
C SER A 2 -6.05 14.10 -17.03
N ILE A 3 -7.25 14.17 -16.47
CA ILE A 3 -8.05 13.04 -15.97
C ILE A 3 -8.12 11.90 -17.02
N ARG A 4 -8.13 12.24 -18.30
CA ARG A 4 -8.14 11.29 -19.42
C ARG A 4 -6.82 10.50 -19.54
N ARG A 5 -5.66 11.12 -19.28
CA ARG A 5 -4.36 10.44 -19.23
C ARG A 5 -4.21 9.57 -17.99
N GLN A 6 -4.79 9.99 -16.87
CA GLN A 6 -4.80 9.20 -15.62
C GLN A 6 -5.62 7.92 -15.79
N ARG A 7 -6.80 7.99 -16.42
CA ARG A 7 -7.62 6.81 -16.76
C ARG A 7 -6.86 5.81 -17.64
N GLN A 8 -6.06 6.30 -18.59
CA GLN A 8 -5.30 5.45 -19.53
C GLN A 8 -4.04 4.83 -18.91
N MET A 9 -3.51 5.35 -17.80
CA MET A 9 -2.28 4.84 -17.17
C MET A 9 -2.54 3.70 -16.16
N CYS A 10 -3.69 3.68 -15.50
CA CYS A 10 -3.86 2.86 -14.32
C CYS A 10 -4.26 1.41 -14.58
N ILE A 11 -5.24 1.19 -15.43
CA ILE A 11 -5.73 -0.16 -15.74
C ILE A 11 -6.27 -0.08 -17.17
N ARG A 12 -5.48 -0.55 -18.15
CA ARG A 12 -5.82 -0.33 -19.56
C ARG A 12 -6.81 -1.33 -20.13
N ASP A 13 -6.86 -2.56 -19.60
CA ASP A 13 -7.56 -3.64 -20.27
C ASP A 13 -8.31 -4.56 -19.32
N ARG A 14 -9.41 -5.12 -19.82
CA ARG A 14 -10.13 -6.20 -19.15
C ARG A 14 -9.24 -7.43 -19.04
N ARG A 15 -9.37 -8.17 -17.95
CA ARG A 15 -8.69 -9.45 -17.77
C ARG A 15 -9.02 -10.42 -18.92
N ARG A 16 -8.03 -11.21 -19.33
CA ARG A 16 -8.26 -12.29 -20.29
C ARG A 16 -9.22 -13.30 -19.69
N ARG A 17 -10.05 -13.95 -20.53
CA ARG A 17 -11.02 -14.95 -20.05
C ARG A 17 -10.36 -16.17 -19.39
N GLU A 18 -9.16 -16.53 -19.81
CA GLU A 18 -8.40 -17.71 -19.35
C GLU A 18 -7.39 -17.40 -18.25
N ILE A 19 -7.54 -16.26 -17.53
CA ILE A 19 -6.60 -15.86 -16.49
C ILE A 19 -6.76 -16.72 -15.24
N HIS A 20 -5.65 -17.19 -14.66
CA HIS A 20 -5.62 -17.91 -13.39
C HIS A 20 -5.35 -16.97 -12.22
N LYS A 21 -5.75 -17.37 -11.00
CA LYS A 21 -5.51 -16.58 -9.78
C LYS A 21 -4.03 -16.22 -9.56
N GLY A 22 -3.09 -17.08 -9.97
CA GLY A 22 -1.65 -16.83 -9.91
C GLY A 22 -1.20 -15.66 -10.77
N ASP A 23 -1.85 -15.46 -11.94
CA ASP A 23 -1.51 -14.40 -12.89
C ASP A 23 -2.00 -13.03 -12.41
N CYS A 24 -2.97 -13.02 -11.48
CA CYS A 24 -3.52 -11.80 -10.89
C CYS A 24 -2.66 -11.22 -9.76
N GLY A 25 -1.48 -11.79 -9.54
CA GLY A 25 -0.54 -11.39 -8.49
C GLY A 25 -0.73 -12.14 -7.18
N ARG A 26 0.39 -12.64 -6.66
CA ARG A 26 0.51 -13.22 -5.33
C ARG A 26 1.22 -12.21 -4.44
N ILE A 27 0.55 -11.71 -3.41
CA ILE A 27 1.09 -10.69 -2.52
C ILE A 27 1.19 -11.17 -1.09
N LEU A 28 2.23 -10.66 -0.40
CA LEU A 28 2.44 -10.82 1.03
C LEU A 28 2.07 -9.51 1.73
N ILE A 29 1.25 -9.59 2.77
CA ILE A 29 0.96 -8.46 3.66
C ILE A 29 1.43 -8.82 5.07
N ALA A 30 2.50 -8.21 5.52
CA ALA A 30 2.97 -8.31 6.89
C ALA A 30 2.36 -7.17 7.72
N ALA A 31 1.30 -7.46 8.44
CA ALA A 31 0.47 -6.48 9.11
C ALA A 31 -0.19 -7.05 10.37
N GLY A 32 -0.72 -6.17 11.21
CA GLY A 32 -1.45 -6.55 12.40
C GLY A 32 -0.58 -6.96 13.58
N SER A 33 -1.07 -6.64 14.76
CA SER A 33 -0.54 -7.07 16.06
C SER A 33 -1.69 -7.11 17.06
N LYS A 34 -1.43 -7.52 18.30
CA LYS A 34 -2.44 -7.56 19.35
C LYS A 34 -3.14 -6.19 19.51
N GLY A 35 -4.47 -6.17 19.35
CA GLY A 35 -5.28 -4.96 19.33
C GLY A 35 -5.37 -4.25 17.98
N MET A 36 -4.58 -4.64 16.96
CA MET A 36 -4.53 -4.02 15.63
C MET A 36 -4.69 -5.01 14.47
N ALA A 37 -5.34 -6.16 14.71
CA ALA A 37 -5.60 -7.15 13.66
C ALA A 37 -6.46 -6.60 12.51
N GLY A 38 -7.31 -5.61 12.78
CA GLY A 38 -8.13 -4.93 11.78
C GLY A 38 -7.34 -4.30 10.64
N ALA A 39 -6.14 -3.78 10.90
CA ALA A 39 -5.27 -3.23 9.87
C ALA A 39 -4.86 -4.29 8.82
N ALA A 40 -4.57 -5.51 9.26
CA ALA A 40 -4.28 -6.63 8.37
C ALA A 40 -5.50 -7.02 7.53
N VAL A 41 -6.69 -7.06 8.14
CA VAL A 41 -7.96 -7.36 7.45
C VAL A 41 -8.26 -6.31 6.39
N LEU A 42 -8.14 -5.02 6.72
CA LEU A 42 -8.41 -3.91 5.79
C LEU A 42 -7.44 -3.91 4.59
N SER A 43 -6.14 -4.07 4.85
CA SER A 43 -5.13 -4.13 3.81
C SER A 43 -5.35 -5.33 2.87
N ALA A 44 -5.62 -6.51 3.42
CA ALA A 44 -5.86 -7.72 2.64
C ALA A 44 -7.16 -7.62 1.82
N ARG A 45 -8.24 -7.11 2.44
CA ARG A 45 -9.52 -6.89 1.74
C ARG A 45 -9.37 -5.91 0.59
N ALA A 46 -8.67 -4.79 0.81
CA ALA A 46 -8.40 -3.80 -0.21
C ALA A 46 -7.57 -4.39 -1.37
N ALA A 47 -6.60 -5.24 -1.06
CA ALA A 47 -5.80 -5.91 -2.07
C ALA A 47 -6.63 -6.86 -2.96
N PHE A 48 -7.54 -7.66 -2.40
CA PHE A 48 -8.47 -8.47 -3.19
C PHE A 48 -9.41 -7.59 -4.03
N ARG A 49 -9.96 -6.52 -3.43
CA ARG A 49 -10.85 -5.59 -4.13
C ARG A 49 -10.13 -4.80 -5.24
N ALA A 50 -8.82 -4.61 -5.13
CA ALA A 50 -7.98 -4.05 -6.18
C ALA A 50 -7.50 -5.09 -7.21
N GLY A 51 -7.81 -6.36 -7.00
CA GLY A 51 -7.66 -7.39 -8.03
C GLY A 51 -6.54 -8.40 -7.80
N SER A 52 -5.91 -8.49 -6.63
CA SER A 52 -4.98 -9.58 -6.33
C SER A 52 -5.67 -10.95 -6.39
N GLY A 53 -4.99 -11.93 -6.97
CA GLY A 53 -5.51 -13.30 -7.05
C GLY A 53 -5.23 -14.13 -5.80
N LEU A 54 -4.11 -13.86 -5.13
CA LEU A 54 -3.68 -14.54 -3.91
C LEU A 54 -3.11 -13.51 -2.92
N VAL A 55 -3.63 -13.51 -1.70
CA VAL A 55 -3.15 -12.67 -0.60
C VAL A 55 -2.81 -13.57 0.58
N GLN A 56 -1.58 -13.49 1.05
CA GLN A 56 -1.15 -14.13 2.29
C GLN A 56 -0.81 -13.04 3.33
N VAL A 57 -1.28 -13.24 4.54
CA VAL A 57 -1.08 -12.32 5.65
C VAL A 57 -0.11 -12.92 6.66
N ALA A 58 1.07 -12.32 6.79
CA ALA A 58 2.02 -12.67 7.84
C ALA A 58 1.66 -11.93 9.13
N ILE A 59 1.19 -12.67 10.14
CA ILE A 59 0.60 -12.14 11.37
C ILE A 59 0.89 -13.09 12.55
N PRO A 60 0.92 -12.63 13.82
CA PRO A 60 1.00 -13.52 14.97
C PRO A 60 -0.09 -14.61 14.94
N VAL A 61 0.27 -15.84 15.30
CA VAL A 61 -0.59 -17.03 15.16
C VAL A 61 -1.91 -16.89 15.91
N GLU A 62 -1.89 -16.25 17.07
CA GLU A 62 -3.08 -16.00 17.89
C GLU A 62 -4.14 -15.11 17.21
N LEU A 63 -3.74 -14.40 16.14
CA LEU A 63 -4.63 -13.52 15.37
C LEU A 63 -5.19 -14.17 14.09
N PHE A 64 -4.77 -15.39 13.75
CA PHE A 64 -5.28 -16.13 12.58
C PHE A 64 -6.80 -16.20 12.53
N PRO A 65 -7.50 -16.56 13.63
CA PRO A 65 -8.97 -16.63 13.61
C PRO A 65 -9.63 -15.30 13.25
N ILE A 66 -9.05 -14.17 13.71
CA ILE A 66 -9.59 -12.84 13.44
C ILE A 66 -9.46 -12.50 11.94
N VAL A 67 -8.30 -12.77 11.34
CA VAL A 67 -8.07 -12.49 9.92
C VAL A 67 -8.93 -13.40 9.06
N GLN A 68 -8.98 -14.70 9.34
CA GLN A 68 -9.75 -15.67 8.53
C GLN A 68 -11.26 -15.48 8.65
N THR A 69 -11.74 -14.99 9.80
CA THR A 69 -13.14 -14.57 9.94
C THR A 69 -13.42 -13.26 9.21
N GLY A 70 -12.49 -12.31 9.30
CA GLY A 70 -12.62 -10.98 8.67
C GLY A 70 -12.48 -11.01 7.15
N ILE A 71 -11.68 -11.94 6.62
CA ILE A 71 -11.42 -12.10 5.18
C ILE A 71 -11.06 -13.56 4.86
N PRO A 72 -12.07 -14.42 4.64
CA PRO A 72 -11.86 -15.86 4.43
C PRO A 72 -11.07 -16.21 3.16
N GLU A 73 -10.97 -15.29 2.21
CA GLU A 73 -10.19 -15.47 0.99
C GLU A 73 -8.68 -15.38 1.22
N ALA A 74 -8.22 -14.75 2.32
CA ALA A 74 -6.81 -14.64 2.66
C ALA A 74 -6.32 -15.89 3.40
N THR A 75 -5.07 -16.28 3.14
CA THR A 75 -4.39 -17.29 3.95
C THR A 75 -3.44 -16.63 4.93
N CYS A 76 -3.36 -17.16 6.16
CA CYS A 76 -2.44 -16.66 7.18
C CYS A 76 -1.12 -17.40 7.15
N LEU A 77 -0.04 -16.70 7.47
CA LEU A 77 1.28 -17.23 7.74
C LEU A 77 1.73 -16.73 9.10
N GLU A 78 2.43 -17.57 9.84
CA GLU A 78 3.14 -17.12 11.04
C GLU A 78 4.13 -16.00 10.66
N ARG A 79 4.18 -14.95 11.48
CA ARG A 79 5.09 -13.83 11.30
C ARG A 79 6.50 -14.18 11.78
N ASP A 80 7.05 -15.21 11.16
CA ASP A 80 8.42 -15.67 11.34
C ASP A 80 9.12 -15.60 9.97
N PHE A 81 10.09 -14.70 9.84
CA PHE A 81 10.79 -14.47 8.58
C PHE A 81 11.46 -15.73 8.03
N SER A 82 11.98 -16.59 8.91
CA SER A 82 12.68 -17.83 8.52
C SER A 82 11.79 -18.87 7.83
N LYS A 83 10.46 -18.76 8.03
CA LYS A 83 9.45 -19.66 7.47
C LYS A 83 8.81 -19.14 6.18
N ILE A 84 9.20 -17.94 5.72
CA ILE A 84 8.57 -17.30 4.57
C ILE A 84 9.48 -17.39 3.34
N ASP A 85 9.06 -18.15 2.34
CA ASP A 85 9.71 -18.16 1.03
C ASP A 85 9.29 -16.92 0.22
N LEU A 86 10.14 -15.89 0.26
CA LEU A 86 9.88 -14.60 -0.40
C LEU A 86 9.85 -14.70 -1.93
N SER A 87 10.46 -15.72 -2.53
CA SER A 87 10.49 -15.88 -3.99
C SER A 87 9.10 -16.13 -4.59
N ARG A 88 8.15 -16.54 -3.76
CA ARG A 88 6.78 -16.85 -4.16
C ARG A 88 5.90 -15.61 -4.38
N TYR A 89 6.36 -14.42 -3.97
CA TYR A 89 5.53 -13.21 -3.99
C TYR A 89 5.91 -12.25 -5.10
N ASP A 90 4.90 -11.74 -5.78
CA ASP A 90 5.04 -10.70 -6.81
C ASP A 90 5.23 -9.31 -6.21
N ALA A 91 4.65 -9.05 -5.05
CA ALA A 91 4.82 -7.81 -4.27
C ALA A 91 4.57 -8.07 -2.78
N ALA A 92 5.08 -7.19 -1.92
CA ALA A 92 4.83 -7.25 -0.49
C ALA A 92 4.48 -5.88 0.09
N ALA A 93 3.75 -5.90 1.21
CA ALA A 93 3.54 -4.74 2.07
C ALA A 93 3.91 -5.06 3.49
N ILE A 94 4.42 -4.05 4.22
CA ILE A 94 4.76 -4.19 5.64
C ILE A 94 4.39 -2.91 6.39
N GLY A 95 3.82 -3.08 7.59
CA GLY A 95 3.71 -2.01 8.56
C GLY A 95 2.33 -1.69 9.11
N PRO A 96 1.21 -1.84 8.40
CA PRO A 96 -0.11 -1.55 8.94
C PRO A 96 -0.39 -2.29 10.24
N GLY A 97 -0.52 -1.56 11.37
CA GLY A 97 -0.76 -2.15 12.68
C GLY A 97 0.28 -3.19 13.13
N PHE A 98 1.52 -3.09 12.66
CA PHE A 98 2.54 -4.14 12.82
C PHE A 98 3.10 -4.22 14.24
N GLY A 99 3.05 -3.11 14.98
CA GLY A 99 3.76 -2.94 16.24
C GLY A 99 5.25 -2.67 16.04
N LYS A 100 5.92 -2.24 17.12
CA LYS A 100 7.33 -1.82 17.10
C LYS A 100 8.21 -2.63 18.04
N GLY A 101 7.76 -3.80 18.47
CA GLY A 101 8.55 -4.72 19.31
C GLY A 101 9.79 -5.23 18.59
N GLU A 102 10.69 -5.85 19.35
CA GLU A 102 11.99 -6.33 18.83
C GLU A 102 11.86 -7.29 17.65
N GLU A 103 10.89 -8.21 17.69
CA GLU A 103 10.60 -9.12 16.58
C GLU A 103 10.11 -8.38 15.34
N SER A 104 9.30 -7.31 15.52
CA SER A 104 8.86 -6.47 14.41
C SER A 104 10.04 -5.76 13.76
N VAL A 105 10.97 -5.24 14.54
CA VAL A 105 12.21 -4.63 14.05
C VAL A 105 13.04 -5.61 13.22
N LYS A 106 13.27 -6.82 13.76
CA LYS A 106 14.00 -7.88 13.05
C LYS A 106 13.32 -8.23 11.72
N PHE A 107 12.01 -8.38 11.74
CA PHE A 107 11.23 -8.72 10.54
C PHE A 107 11.28 -7.61 9.48
N VAL A 108 11.09 -6.34 9.86
CA VAL A 108 11.16 -5.19 8.94
C VAL A 108 12.54 -5.11 8.29
N LYS A 109 13.61 -5.22 9.07
CA LYS A 109 14.97 -5.22 8.55
C LYS A 109 15.18 -6.36 7.57
N ALA A 110 14.83 -7.58 7.96
CA ALA A 110 15.00 -8.76 7.12
C ALA A 110 14.23 -8.67 5.78
N ILE A 111 13.00 -8.17 5.77
CA ILE A 111 12.24 -8.03 4.52
C ILE A 111 12.82 -6.94 3.62
N ILE A 112 13.28 -5.81 4.17
CA ILE A 112 13.93 -4.76 3.39
C ILE A 112 15.20 -5.29 2.73
N GLU A 113 16.00 -6.08 3.43
CA GLU A 113 17.27 -6.63 2.95
C GLU A 113 17.08 -7.77 1.92
N ASN A 114 16.11 -8.64 2.11
CA ASN A 114 16.05 -9.91 1.37
C ASN A 114 14.92 -10.00 0.35
N PHE A 115 13.86 -9.17 0.43
CA PHE A 115 12.80 -9.20 -0.57
C PHE A 115 13.20 -8.42 -1.81
N MET A 116 13.47 -9.09 -2.90
CA MET A 116 13.90 -8.47 -4.16
C MET A 116 12.76 -7.88 -4.99
N GLY A 117 11.51 -8.21 -4.65
CA GLY A 117 10.32 -7.71 -5.34
C GLY A 117 9.89 -6.29 -4.90
N PRO A 118 8.85 -5.73 -5.53
CA PRO A 118 8.26 -4.46 -5.13
C PRO A 118 7.73 -4.49 -3.69
N LEU A 119 8.07 -3.47 -2.88
CA LEU A 119 7.74 -3.40 -1.46
C LEU A 119 7.01 -2.09 -1.14
N VAL A 120 5.89 -2.19 -0.42
CA VAL A 120 5.22 -1.03 0.21
C VAL A 120 5.54 -1.02 1.70
N ILE A 121 5.95 0.14 2.21
CA ILE A 121 6.22 0.35 3.64
C ILE A 121 5.32 1.47 4.15
N ASP A 122 4.51 1.17 5.17
CA ASP A 122 3.56 2.11 5.77
C ASP A 122 3.62 2.05 7.31
N ALA A 123 3.02 2.98 7.97
CA ALA A 123 2.71 3.00 9.40
C ALA A 123 3.90 2.58 10.28
N ASP A 124 3.77 1.50 11.07
CA ASP A 124 4.85 1.04 11.97
C ASP A 124 6.11 0.60 11.23
N GLY A 125 5.99 0.14 9.97
CA GLY A 125 7.14 -0.12 9.12
C GLY A 125 7.98 1.13 8.90
N LEU A 126 7.35 2.28 8.63
CA LEU A 126 8.02 3.58 8.50
C LEU A 126 8.60 4.08 9.82
N ASN A 127 7.88 3.87 10.92
CA ASN A 127 8.36 4.22 12.25
C ASN A 127 9.65 3.43 12.59
N ILE A 128 9.68 2.13 12.29
CA ILE A 128 10.86 1.29 12.49
C ILE A 128 12.02 1.73 11.59
N VAL A 129 11.76 2.06 10.31
CA VAL A 129 12.79 2.61 9.41
C VAL A 129 13.41 3.87 10.00
N ALA A 130 12.61 4.77 10.57
CA ALA A 130 13.08 6.00 11.18
C ALA A 130 13.87 5.73 12.47
N GLU A 131 13.32 4.94 13.40
CA GLU A 131 13.88 4.66 14.72
C GLU A 131 15.18 3.85 14.64
N GLN A 132 15.29 2.94 13.67
CA GLN A 132 16.47 2.07 13.45
C GLN A 132 17.42 2.62 12.38
N CYS A 133 17.19 3.81 11.84
CA CYS A 133 18.02 4.46 10.83
C CYS A 133 18.25 3.56 9.57
N LEU A 134 17.26 2.80 9.12
CA LEU A 134 17.41 1.83 8.01
C LEU A 134 17.43 2.50 6.60
N PHE A 135 17.82 3.76 6.50
CA PHE A 135 17.76 4.52 5.25
C PHE A 135 18.74 3.99 4.19
N GLU A 136 19.96 3.62 4.58
CA GLU A 136 20.96 3.10 3.63
C GLU A 136 20.53 1.75 3.06
N VAL A 137 20.01 0.86 3.91
CA VAL A 137 19.49 -0.45 3.50
C VAL A 137 18.30 -0.27 2.54
N LEU A 138 17.43 0.69 2.83
CA LEU A 138 16.30 1.03 1.98
C LEU A 138 16.74 1.58 0.62
N ARG A 139 17.74 2.46 0.59
CA ARG A 139 18.33 3.01 -0.64
C ARG A 139 19.07 1.97 -1.48
N ALA A 140 19.66 0.95 -0.84
CA ALA A 140 20.36 -0.13 -1.52
C ALA A 140 19.41 -1.05 -2.33
N ARG A 141 18.09 -0.98 -2.06
CA ARG A 141 17.10 -1.73 -2.84
C ARG A 141 17.08 -1.24 -4.29
N LYS A 142 16.66 -2.12 -5.21
CA LYS A 142 16.50 -1.77 -6.63
C LYS A 142 15.72 -0.45 -6.78
N LYS A 143 16.29 0.51 -7.50
CA LYS A 143 15.66 1.81 -7.74
C LYS A 143 14.24 1.64 -8.30
N GLY A 144 13.28 2.36 -7.74
CA GLY A 144 11.89 2.31 -8.17
C GLY A 144 11.16 1.01 -7.79
N SER A 145 11.68 0.20 -6.86
CA SER A 145 11.00 -1.00 -6.36
C SER A 145 10.33 -0.81 -5.00
N THR A 146 10.48 0.35 -4.37
CA THR A 146 9.91 0.61 -3.04
C THR A 146 8.98 1.81 -3.09
N VAL A 147 7.83 1.67 -2.44
CA VAL A 147 6.86 2.74 -2.19
C VAL A 147 6.77 2.97 -0.68
N ILE A 148 6.88 4.20 -0.24
CA ILE A 148 6.60 4.60 1.13
C ILE A 148 5.35 5.48 1.17
N THR A 149 4.50 5.29 2.19
CA THR A 149 3.20 5.98 2.28
C THR A 149 3.03 6.79 3.57
N PRO A 150 3.97 7.70 3.92
CA PRO A 150 3.89 8.43 5.16
C PRO A 150 2.74 9.45 5.18
N HIS A 151 2.06 9.59 6.32
CA HIS A 151 1.35 10.81 6.66
C HIS A 151 2.32 11.85 7.24
N MET A 152 1.87 13.09 7.47
CA MET A 152 2.76 14.19 7.92
C MET A 152 3.55 13.85 9.20
N GLY A 153 2.94 13.16 10.17
CA GLY A 153 3.63 12.78 11.41
C GLY A 153 4.73 11.74 11.18
N GLU A 154 4.51 10.76 10.31
CA GLU A 154 5.51 9.76 9.90
C GLU A 154 6.63 10.41 9.08
N ALA A 155 6.28 11.32 8.18
CA ALA A 155 7.23 12.08 7.39
C ALA A 155 8.21 12.88 8.27
N LYS A 156 7.70 13.57 9.30
CA LYS A 156 8.52 14.30 10.27
C LYS A 156 9.46 13.36 11.05
N ARG A 157 8.99 12.20 11.47
CA ARG A 157 9.83 11.20 12.14
C ARG A 157 10.93 10.66 11.21
N LEU A 158 10.59 10.32 9.97
CA LEU A 158 11.55 9.87 8.98
C LEU A 158 12.64 10.90 8.70
N LEU A 159 12.28 12.20 8.63
CA LEU A 159 13.25 13.27 8.40
C LEU A 159 14.04 13.63 9.66
N GLY A 160 13.46 13.47 10.84
CA GLY A 160 13.99 13.99 12.10
C GLY A 160 13.80 15.50 12.23
N GLU A 161 12.88 16.10 11.47
CA GLU A 161 12.68 17.54 11.36
C GLU A 161 11.19 17.89 11.41
N ASN A 162 10.87 19.07 11.99
CA ASN A 162 9.49 19.56 12.08
C ASN A 162 9.15 20.54 10.94
N LEU A 163 9.17 20.05 9.72
CA LEU A 163 8.83 20.82 8.53
C LEU A 163 7.30 20.89 8.34
N SER A 164 6.83 21.96 7.68
CA SER A 164 5.42 22.17 7.33
C SER A 164 5.17 22.20 5.82
N ASN A 165 6.17 22.59 5.01
CA ASN A 165 6.04 22.64 3.56
C ASN A 165 6.02 21.22 2.96
N ARG A 166 4.87 20.80 2.47
CA ARG A 166 4.66 19.45 1.94
C ARG A 166 5.53 19.11 0.71
N LYS A 167 5.80 20.09 -0.16
CA LYS A 167 6.67 19.88 -1.31
C LYS A 167 8.12 19.65 -0.89
N GLU A 168 8.61 20.46 0.04
CA GLU A 168 9.95 20.27 0.60
C GLU A 168 10.08 18.93 1.33
N ILE A 169 9.06 18.53 2.11
CA ILE A 169 9.03 17.25 2.82
C ILE A 169 9.15 16.09 1.85
N ILE A 170 8.35 16.06 0.78
CA ILE A 170 8.37 14.93 -0.16
C ILE A 170 9.70 14.84 -0.91
N GLU A 171 10.30 15.96 -1.31
CA GLU A 171 11.61 16.02 -1.95
C GLU A 171 12.72 15.48 -1.03
N ARG A 172 12.73 15.89 0.25
CA ARG A 172 13.69 15.39 1.23
C ARG A 172 13.50 13.90 1.53
N LEU A 173 12.27 13.42 1.63
CA LEU A 173 11.98 11.99 1.82
C LEU A 173 12.52 11.15 0.67
N ILE A 174 12.27 11.56 -0.57
CA ILE A 174 12.80 10.89 -1.76
C ILE A 174 14.32 10.85 -1.71
N LYS A 175 14.98 11.99 -1.46
CA LYS A 175 16.43 12.06 -1.36
C LYS A 175 16.98 11.17 -0.24
N LYS A 176 16.28 11.08 0.88
CA LYS A 176 16.71 10.30 2.04
C LYS A 176 16.50 8.79 1.85
N THR A 177 15.42 8.38 1.19
CA THR A 177 14.99 6.98 1.11
C THR A 177 15.22 6.33 -0.26
N GLY A 178 15.31 7.10 -1.34
CA GLY A 178 15.34 6.60 -2.72
C GLY A 178 14.01 5.98 -3.19
N ALA A 179 12.96 6.04 -2.37
CA ALA A 179 11.68 5.38 -2.63
C ALA A 179 10.69 6.30 -3.35
N VAL A 180 9.77 5.69 -4.09
CA VAL A 180 8.55 6.38 -4.52
C VAL A 180 7.78 6.80 -3.27
N THR A 181 7.52 8.08 -3.11
CA THR A 181 6.92 8.63 -1.90
C THR A 181 5.49 9.08 -2.15
N VAL A 182 4.57 8.58 -1.32
CA VAL A 182 3.17 8.96 -1.24
C VAL A 182 2.95 9.71 0.07
N LEU A 183 2.99 11.03 0.06
CA LEU A 183 2.74 11.86 1.25
C LEU A 183 1.24 12.06 1.44
N LYS A 184 0.67 11.27 2.36
CA LYS A 184 -0.78 11.23 2.66
C LYS A 184 -1.30 12.55 3.23
N GLY A 185 -2.56 12.86 2.93
CA GLY A 185 -3.31 14.02 3.43
C GLY A 185 -4.28 14.55 2.38
N HIS A 186 -4.94 15.67 2.69
CA HIS A 186 -5.69 16.43 1.67
C HIS A 186 -4.75 16.73 0.48
N GLU A 187 -5.19 16.44 -0.75
CA GLU A 187 -4.33 16.52 -1.94
C GLU A 187 -3.05 15.69 -1.77
N THR A 188 -3.19 14.36 -1.61
CA THR A 188 -2.05 13.45 -1.49
C THR A 188 -1.02 13.69 -2.58
N LEU A 189 0.25 13.83 -2.20
CA LEU A 189 1.36 14.04 -3.14
C LEU A 189 2.02 12.71 -3.47
N VAL A 190 2.37 12.51 -4.75
CA VAL A 190 3.17 11.35 -5.20
C VAL A 190 4.35 11.86 -6.00
N ALA A 191 5.57 11.42 -5.65
CA ALA A 191 6.78 11.80 -6.37
C ALA A 191 7.87 10.73 -6.33
N THR A 192 8.84 10.86 -7.26
CA THR A 192 10.06 10.07 -7.38
C THR A 192 11.23 11.01 -7.68
N GLU A 193 12.46 10.53 -7.59
CA GLU A 193 13.64 11.33 -7.97
C GLU A 193 13.56 11.90 -9.40
N GLU A 194 12.91 11.18 -10.32
CA GLU A 194 12.90 11.47 -11.75
C GLU A 194 11.62 12.15 -12.25
N SER A 195 10.72 12.51 -11.35
CA SER A 195 9.41 13.03 -11.78
C SER A 195 8.98 14.27 -11.04
N GLN A 196 8.23 15.12 -11.73
CA GLN A 196 7.46 16.17 -11.07
C GLN A 196 6.49 15.58 -10.06
N THR A 197 6.28 16.30 -8.96
CA THR A 197 5.31 15.92 -7.95
C THR A 197 3.89 15.93 -8.52
N TYR A 198 3.22 14.80 -8.41
CA TYR A 198 1.80 14.67 -8.74
C TYR A 198 0.96 15.01 -7.51
N ILE A 199 -0.12 15.76 -7.72
CA ILE A 199 -1.12 16.11 -6.71
C ILE A 199 -2.40 15.36 -7.02
N ASN A 200 -2.86 14.50 -6.10
CA ASN A 200 -4.12 13.79 -6.23
C ASN A 200 -5.27 14.63 -5.69
N THR A 201 -6.20 15.00 -6.56
CA THR A 201 -7.37 15.83 -6.24
C THR A 201 -8.63 15.02 -5.95
N THR A 202 -8.56 13.69 -5.95
CA THR A 202 -9.68 12.84 -5.57
C THR A 202 -9.70 12.57 -4.07
N GLY A 203 -10.86 12.27 -3.53
CA GLY A 203 -11.09 12.06 -2.11
C GLY A 203 -11.98 13.14 -1.49
N ASN A 204 -12.38 12.94 -0.27
CA ASN A 204 -13.24 13.82 0.51
C ASN A 204 -12.92 13.75 2.02
N PRO A 205 -13.44 14.67 2.85
CA PRO A 205 -13.16 14.68 4.29
C PRO A 205 -13.60 13.42 5.04
N GLY A 206 -14.62 12.69 4.57
CA GLY A 206 -15.08 11.43 5.17
C GLY A 206 -14.02 10.32 5.17
N MET A 207 -13.00 10.44 4.31
CA MET A 207 -11.87 9.51 4.30
C MET A 207 -10.91 9.67 5.50
N ALA A 208 -11.11 10.68 6.34
CA ALA A 208 -10.35 10.89 7.58
C ALA A 208 -10.83 9.93 8.69
N THR A 209 -10.75 8.65 8.41
CA THR A 209 -11.15 7.54 9.29
C THR A 209 -9.99 6.58 9.53
N ALA A 210 -10.00 5.91 10.69
CA ALA A 210 -8.99 4.88 11.01
C ALA A 210 -9.03 3.75 9.98
N GLY A 211 -7.86 3.30 9.54
CA GLY A 211 -7.74 2.23 8.55
C GLY A 211 -7.75 2.68 7.08
N SER A 212 -8.04 3.97 6.78
CA SER A 212 -7.99 4.50 5.41
C SER A 212 -6.62 4.31 4.76
N GLY A 213 -5.52 4.51 5.52
CA GLY A 213 -4.15 4.26 5.06
C GLY A 213 -3.89 2.78 4.79
N ASP A 214 -4.43 1.89 5.62
CA ASP A 214 -4.27 0.44 5.46
C ASP A 214 -4.92 -0.04 4.15
N VAL A 215 -6.08 0.53 3.80
CA VAL A 215 -6.75 0.29 2.51
C VAL A 215 -5.86 0.76 1.35
N LEU A 216 -5.29 1.97 1.43
CA LEU A 216 -4.39 2.49 0.40
C LEU A 216 -3.17 1.58 0.21
N THR A 217 -2.57 1.11 1.30
CA THR A 217 -1.45 0.17 1.28
C THR A 217 -1.83 -1.13 0.56
N GLY A 218 -3.00 -1.70 0.85
CA GLY A 218 -3.51 -2.88 0.16
C GLY A 218 -3.72 -2.66 -1.34
N VAL A 219 -4.30 -1.51 -1.73
CA VAL A 219 -4.51 -1.14 -3.14
C VAL A 219 -3.20 -1.02 -3.90
N ILE A 220 -2.22 -0.26 -3.37
CA ILE A 220 -0.92 -0.08 -4.04
C ILE A 220 -0.18 -1.41 -4.18
N THR A 221 -0.19 -2.24 -3.12
CA THR A 221 0.48 -3.56 -3.14
C THR A 221 -0.14 -4.49 -4.17
N SER A 222 -1.47 -4.49 -4.27
CA SER A 222 -2.19 -5.25 -5.29
C SER A 222 -1.77 -4.86 -6.70
N LEU A 223 -1.71 -3.56 -6.99
CA LEU A 223 -1.28 -3.05 -8.31
C LEU A 223 0.16 -3.45 -8.62
N LEU A 224 1.07 -3.39 -7.65
CA LEU A 224 2.46 -3.82 -7.80
C LEU A 224 2.62 -5.31 -8.11
N GLY A 225 1.74 -6.14 -7.57
CA GLY A 225 1.75 -7.59 -7.81
C GLY A 225 1.18 -8.00 -9.15
N GLN A 226 0.42 -7.14 -9.83
CA GLN A 226 -0.25 -7.46 -11.08
C GLN A 226 0.67 -7.29 -12.29
N ARG A 227 0.34 -8.03 -13.36
CA ARG A 227 0.99 -7.90 -14.67
C ARG A 227 0.07 -7.20 -15.65
N LYS A 228 0.67 -6.41 -16.53
CA LYS A 228 -0.02 -5.84 -17.70
C LYS A 228 -0.31 -6.95 -18.72
N PRO A 229 -1.23 -6.73 -19.68
CA PRO A 229 -1.54 -7.73 -20.73
C PRO A 229 -0.34 -8.19 -21.55
N ASP A 230 0.69 -7.34 -21.67
CA ASP A 230 1.96 -7.65 -22.34
C ASP A 230 2.93 -8.47 -21.47
N GLY A 231 2.52 -8.85 -20.25
CA GLY A 231 3.33 -9.60 -19.28
C GLY A 231 4.28 -8.74 -18.45
N SER A 232 4.44 -7.44 -18.75
CA SER A 232 5.28 -6.54 -17.97
C SER A 232 4.63 -6.21 -16.61
N ARG A 233 5.44 -5.78 -15.64
CA ARG A 233 4.95 -5.33 -14.33
C ARG A 233 4.62 -3.84 -14.36
N ILE A 234 3.66 -3.44 -13.53
CA ILE A 234 3.39 -2.04 -13.22
C ILE A 234 4.57 -1.50 -12.40
N SER A 235 5.11 -0.35 -12.76
CA SER A 235 6.17 0.29 -11.99
C SER A 235 5.65 0.80 -10.65
N ALA A 236 6.54 0.96 -9.66
CA ALA A 236 6.14 1.49 -8.35
C ALA A 236 5.53 2.90 -8.45
N LYS A 237 6.03 3.73 -9.35
CA LYS A 237 5.46 5.05 -9.64
C LYS A 237 4.03 4.94 -10.18
N GLU A 238 3.81 4.11 -11.20
CA GLU A 238 2.47 3.90 -11.77
C GLU A 238 1.52 3.34 -10.70
N ALA A 239 1.94 2.33 -9.92
CA ALA A 239 1.13 1.75 -8.87
C ALA A 239 0.76 2.76 -7.77
N ALA A 240 1.69 3.63 -7.37
CA ALA A 240 1.43 4.69 -6.41
C ALA A 240 0.43 5.72 -6.96
N LEU A 241 0.64 6.21 -8.18
CA LEU A 241 -0.26 7.16 -8.84
C LEU A 241 -1.69 6.60 -8.99
N CYS A 242 -1.79 5.38 -9.50
CA CYS A 242 -3.07 4.71 -9.69
C CYS A 242 -3.73 4.38 -8.35
N GLY A 243 -2.95 3.91 -7.38
CA GLY A 243 -3.45 3.55 -6.06
C GLY A 243 -4.08 4.74 -5.33
N VAL A 244 -3.42 5.90 -5.31
CA VAL A 244 -4.00 7.10 -4.67
C VAL A 244 -5.23 7.61 -5.41
N TYR A 245 -5.24 7.54 -6.74
CA TYR A 245 -6.40 7.94 -7.55
C TYR A 245 -7.60 7.01 -7.30
N ILE A 246 -7.40 5.69 -7.37
CA ILE A 246 -8.45 4.70 -7.12
C ILE A 246 -8.99 4.84 -5.70
N HIS A 247 -8.12 4.97 -4.70
CA HIS A 247 -8.51 5.13 -3.31
C HIS A 247 -9.35 6.40 -3.08
N GLY A 248 -8.93 7.54 -3.63
CA GLY A 248 -9.71 8.77 -3.56
C GLY A 248 -11.05 8.68 -4.30
N ARG A 249 -11.08 8.02 -5.47
CA ARG A 249 -12.35 7.77 -6.21
C ARG A 249 -13.27 6.83 -5.45
N ALA A 250 -12.73 5.80 -4.78
CA ALA A 250 -13.51 4.94 -3.91
C ALA A 250 -14.15 5.74 -2.78
N GLY A 251 -13.39 6.65 -2.15
CA GLY A 251 -13.91 7.56 -1.12
C GLY A 251 -15.04 8.45 -1.63
N ASN A 252 -14.89 9.05 -2.82
CA ASN A 252 -15.94 9.89 -3.41
C ASN A 252 -17.22 9.08 -3.68
N LEU A 253 -17.10 7.89 -4.25
CA LEU A 253 -18.25 7.03 -4.52
C LEU A 253 -18.92 6.53 -3.23
N ALA A 254 -18.14 6.26 -2.18
CA ALA A 254 -18.68 5.92 -0.87
C ALA A 254 -19.45 7.10 -0.28
N ALA A 255 -18.88 8.31 -0.30
CA ALA A 255 -19.53 9.51 0.21
C ALA A 255 -20.82 9.86 -0.56
N GLU A 256 -20.85 9.67 -1.88
CA GLU A 256 -22.07 9.81 -2.70
C GLU A 256 -23.18 8.85 -2.24
N ALA A 257 -22.83 7.64 -1.80
CA ALA A 257 -23.81 6.62 -1.43
C ALA A 257 -24.27 6.68 0.03
N ILE A 258 -23.36 6.97 0.97
CA ILE A 258 -23.62 6.85 2.43
C ILE A 258 -23.31 8.13 3.22
N GLY A 259 -22.84 9.20 2.54
CA GLY A 259 -22.41 10.44 3.18
C GLY A 259 -20.99 10.36 3.78
N GLU A 260 -20.41 11.53 4.06
CA GLU A 260 -19.04 11.62 4.58
C GLU A 260 -18.93 11.20 6.05
N TYR A 261 -19.96 11.47 6.87
CA TYR A 261 -19.91 11.19 8.32
C TYR A 261 -19.92 9.71 8.68
N GLY A 262 -20.63 8.88 7.91
CA GLY A 262 -20.73 7.44 8.14
C GLY A 262 -19.67 6.60 7.44
N LEU A 263 -18.78 7.24 6.66
CA LEU A 263 -17.80 6.55 5.85
C LEU A 263 -16.70 5.91 6.71
N THR A 264 -16.49 4.60 6.52
CA THR A 264 -15.48 3.81 7.20
C THR A 264 -14.43 3.28 6.22
N ALA A 265 -13.30 2.80 6.73
CA ALA A 265 -12.29 2.15 5.91
C ALA A 265 -12.80 0.85 5.22
N GLY A 266 -13.78 0.17 5.84
CA GLY A 266 -14.46 -0.97 5.22
C GLY A 266 -15.18 -0.59 3.93
N ASP A 267 -15.81 0.58 3.91
CA ASP A 267 -16.47 1.11 2.72
C ASP A 267 -15.45 1.48 1.64
N LEU A 268 -14.33 2.11 2.02
CA LEU A 268 -13.24 2.41 1.07
C LEU A 268 -12.74 1.14 0.38
N ALA A 269 -12.54 0.06 1.13
CA ALA A 269 -12.14 -1.22 0.57
C ALA A 269 -13.22 -1.78 -0.38
N TYR A 270 -14.50 -1.70 -0.02
CA TYR A 270 -15.60 -2.14 -0.86
C TYR A 270 -15.70 -1.32 -2.17
N TYR A 271 -15.70 0.01 -2.04
CA TYR A 271 -15.83 0.92 -3.19
C TYR A 271 -14.58 0.95 -4.09
N THR A 272 -13.45 0.39 -3.64
CA THR A 272 -12.25 0.20 -4.50
C THR A 272 -12.60 -0.58 -5.77
N ALA A 273 -13.31 -1.69 -5.67
CA ALA A 273 -13.72 -2.48 -6.85
C ALA A 273 -14.67 -1.70 -7.77
N ILE A 274 -15.58 -0.91 -7.20
CA ILE A 274 -16.53 -0.08 -7.95
C ILE A 274 -15.78 1.07 -8.65
N ALA A 275 -14.81 1.69 -7.99
CA ALA A 275 -13.97 2.73 -8.59
C ALA A 275 -13.18 2.18 -9.78
N ILE A 276 -12.58 1.01 -9.66
CA ILE A 276 -11.88 0.33 -10.76
C ILE A 276 -12.83 0.04 -11.91
N LYS A 277 -14.02 -0.51 -11.65
CA LYS A 277 -15.04 -0.76 -12.67
C LYS A 277 -15.34 0.52 -13.46
N LYS A 278 -15.62 1.63 -12.77
CA LYS A 278 -15.93 2.94 -13.42
C LYS A 278 -14.74 3.57 -14.16
N ILE A 279 -13.51 3.16 -13.86
CA ILE A 279 -12.31 3.61 -14.59
C ILE A 279 -12.18 2.84 -15.92
N LEU A 280 -12.63 1.58 -15.95
CA LEU A 280 -12.56 0.69 -17.12
C LEU A 280 -13.74 0.87 -18.10
N GLU A 281 -14.83 1.47 -17.64
CA GLU A 281 -15.96 1.93 -18.47
C GLU A 281 -15.63 3.24 -19.19
#